data_a05b28591e2427679f0f1411a79c74ba
#
_entry.id   a05b28591e2427679f0f1411a79c74ba
#
_cell.length_a   1.000
_cell.length_b   1.000
_cell.length_c   1.000
_cell.angle_alpha   90.00
_cell.angle_beta   90.00
_cell.angle_gamma   90.00
#
_symmetry.space_group_name_H-M   'P 1'
#
loop_
_entity.id
_entity.type
_entity.pdbx_description
1 polymer ?
#
loop_
_entity_poly.entity_id
_entity_poly.type
_entity_poly.pdbx_seq_one_letter_code
_entity_poly.pdbx_strand_id
1 'polypeptide(L)'
;KAQVEKELGKPLNQIFKHFEEQPFAAASIGQVHKATLPNGQQVVVKVQYPGVDEACESDLKQVRLALRLMGVLKIDRKLQDQLFKEIQESLDNELNYEIEAQNLEIARTFHQTLDSKIIIPQVYKDYSSRHILTLSLEQGESIETASTWSQDMRNELGRRLFRAIGQEIFYLKRFHCDPHPGNF
;
A
#
# COMPACT_ATOMS: atom_id res chain seq x y z
N LYS A 1 14.09 -10.47 -7.06
CA LYS A 1 15.52 -10.13 -6.91
C LYS A 1 15.95 -9.10 -7.94
N ALA A 2 15.96 -9.45 -9.23
CA ALA A 2 16.43 -8.55 -10.30
C ALA A 2 15.75 -7.17 -10.28
N GLN A 3 14.44 -7.10 -9.99
CA GLN A 3 13.71 -5.84 -9.88
C GLN A 3 14.26 -4.96 -8.75
N VAL A 4 14.51 -5.52 -7.58
CA VAL A 4 15.04 -4.78 -6.42
C VAL A 4 16.45 -4.25 -6.71
N GLU A 5 17.31 -5.09 -7.28
CA GLU A 5 18.68 -4.69 -7.65
C GLU A 5 18.69 -3.59 -8.72
N LYS A 6 17.77 -3.68 -9.71
CA LYS A 6 17.61 -2.68 -10.76
C LYS A 6 17.15 -1.33 -10.18
N GLU A 7 16.12 -1.36 -9.33
CA GLU A 7 15.51 -0.15 -8.76
C GLU A 7 16.43 0.56 -7.75
N LEU A 8 17.10 -0.21 -6.89
CA LEU A 8 17.97 0.33 -5.85
C LEU A 8 19.44 0.50 -6.28
N GLY A 9 19.77 0.08 -7.52
CA GLY A 9 21.06 0.33 -8.15
C GLY A 9 22.24 -0.43 -7.54
N LYS A 10 22.00 -1.46 -6.72
CA LYS A 10 23.01 -2.24 -6.03
C LYS A 10 22.60 -3.71 -5.95
N PRO A 11 23.55 -4.66 -5.86
CA PRO A 11 23.26 -6.07 -5.56
C PRO A 11 22.55 -6.22 -4.20
N LEU A 12 21.65 -7.19 -4.07
CA LEU A 12 20.88 -7.44 -2.84
C LEU A 12 21.74 -7.58 -1.58
N ASN A 13 22.88 -8.25 -1.68
CA ASN A 13 23.80 -8.45 -0.56
C ASN A 13 24.55 -7.19 -0.09
N GLN A 14 24.49 -6.11 -0.87
CA GLN A 14 24.98 -4.79 -0.48
C GLN A 14 23.85 -3.89 0.08
N ILE A 15 22.59 -4.23 -0.22
CA ILE A 15 21.43 -3.50 0.24
C ILE A 15 20.94 -4.08 1.57
N PHE A 16 20.79 -5.39 1.64
CA PHE A 16 20.24 -6.10 2.80
C PHE A 16 21.29 -7.08 3.37
N LYS A 17 21.31 -7.21 4.68
CA LYS A 17 22.07 -8.26 5.36
C LYS A 17 21.52 -9.66 5.05
N HIS A 18 20.20 -9.75 4.94
CA HIS A 18 19.45 -10.94 4.53
C HIS A 18 18.22 -10.53 3.74
N PHE A 19 17.84 -11.29 2.72
CA PHE A 19 16.64 -11.08 1.93
C PHE A 19 16.01 -12.44 1.59
N GLU A 20 14.77 -12.66 1.99
CA GLU A 20 14.04 -13.88 1.67
C GLU A 20 13.56 -13.81 0.21
N GLU A 21 14.12 -14.67 -0.66
CA GLU A 21 13.78 -14.69 -2.09
C GLU A 21 12.36 -15.19 -2.34
N GLN A 22 11.83 -16.04 -1.45
CA GLN A 22 10.42 -16.44 -1.51
C GLN A 22 9.54 -15.36 -0.91
N PRO A 23 8.43 -14.98 -1.59
CA PRO A 23 7.54 -13.96 -1.07
C PRO A 23 6.83 -14.47 0.20
N PHE A 24 6.77 -13.62 1.19
CA PHE A 24 6.01 -13.82 2.42
C PHE A 24 4.49 -13.67 2.19
N ALA A 25 4.10 -12.74 1.29
CA ALA A 25 2.72 -12.48 0.92
C ALA A 25 2.63 -11.96 -0.52
N ALA A 26 1.46 -12.09 -1.12
CA ALA A 26 1.09 -11.41 -2.35
C ALA A 26 0.45 -10.06 -2.03
N ALA A 27 0.74 -9.06 -2.87
CA ALA A 27 0.03 -7.78 -2.92
C ALA A 27 -0.73 -7.69 -4.26
N SER A 28 -1.69 -6.76 -4.39
CA SER A 28 -2.50 -6.60 -5.60
C SER A 28 -1.65 -6.45 -6.88
N ILE A 29 -0.58 -5.67 -6.80
CA ILE A 29 0.29 -5.34 -7.93
C ILE A 29 1.73 -5.83 -7.75
N GLY A 30 2.01 -6.70 -6.75
CA GLY A 30 3.38 -7.10 -6.44
C GLY A 30 3.49 -8.22 -5.42
N GLN A 31 4.65 -8.32 -4.81
CA GLN A 31 4.99 -9.30 -3.79
C GLN A 31 5.61 -8.61 -2.57
N VAL A 32 5.45 -9.22 -1.40
CA VAL A 32 6.06 -8.78 -0.14
C VAL A 32 7.09 -9.80 0.31
N HIS A 33 8.30 -9.35 0.57
CA HIS A 33 9.41 -10.17 1.04
C HIS A 33 9.85 -9.72 2.42
N LYS A 34 10.32 -10.65 3.26
CA LYS A 34 11.01 -10.31 4.50
C LYS A 34 12.47 -10.05 4.22
N ALA A 35 13.05 -9.07 4.92
CA ALA A 35 14.46 -8.76 4.82
C ALA A 35 15.02 -8.27 6.16
N THR A 36 16.34 -8.23 6.26
CA THR A 36 17.07 -7.66 7.39
C THR A 36 18.00 -6.59 6.86
N LEU A 37 17.89 -5.38 7.38
CA LEU A 37 18.78 -4.27 7.06
C LEU A 37 20.20 -4.51 7.61
N PRO A 38 21.24 -3.81 7.12
CA PRO A 38 22.60 -3.93 7.62
C PRO A 38 22.76 -3.68 9.13
N ASN A 39 21.89 -2.82 9.69
CA ASN A 39 21.84 -2.51 11.12
C ASN A 39 21.11 -3.58 11.97
N GLY A 40 20.59 -4.65 11.34
CA GLY A 40 19.89 -5.75 12.01
C GLY A 40 18.36 -5.57 12.13
N GLN A 41 17.81 -4.44 11.70
CA GLN A 41 16.36 -4.23 11.73
C GLN A 41 15.64 -5.16 10.75
N GLN A 42 14.53 -5.74 11.22
CA GLN A 42 13.64 -6.56 10.41
C GLN A 42 12.68 -5.66 9.63
N VAL A 43 12.55 -5.93 8.34
CA VAL A 43 11.72 -5.14 7.43
C VAL A 43 10.91 -6.05 6.51
N VAL A 44 9.86 -5.49 5.94
CA VAL A 44 9.16 -6.04 4.77
C VAL A 44 9.45 -5.16 3.57
N VAL A 45 9.62 -5.79 2.42
CA VAL A 45 9.92 -5.14 1.15
C VAL A 45 8.80 -5.48 0.17
N LYS A 46 7.94 -4.50 -0.12
CA LYS A 46 6.92 -4.61 -1.18
C LYS A 46 7.62 -4.34 -2.51
N VAL A 47 7.43 -5.22 -3.47
CA VAL A 47 8.07 -5.17 -4.79
C VAL A 47 7.01 -5.31 -5.85
N GLN A 48 6.81 -4.30 -6.69
CA GLN A 48 5.87 -4.38 -7.80
C GLN A 48 6.33 -5.38 -8.86
N TYR A 49 5.37 -6.00 -9.54
CA TYR A 49 5.67 -6.85 -10.69
C TYR A 49 6.28 -6.01 -11.82
N PRO A 50 7.31 -6.50 -12.50
CA PRO A 50 7.90 -5.78 -13.63
C PRO A 50 6.87 -5.50 -14.72
N GLY A 51 6.78 -4.25 -15.18
CA GLY A 51 5.88 -3.84 -16.26
C GLY A 51 4.40 -3.74 -15.90
N VAL A 52 4.06 -3.78 -14.60
CA VAL A 52 2.66 -3.65 -14.16
C VAL A 52 2.06 -2.29 -14.49
N ASP A 53 2.86 -1.24 -14.44
CA ASP A 53 2.49 0.12 -14.82
C ASP A 53 2.13 0.22 -16.32
N GLU A 54 2.98 -0.31 -17.20
CA GLU A 54 2.73 -0.36 -18.64
C GLU A 54 1.49 -1.23 -18.99
N ALA A 55 1.32 -2.35 -18.28
CA ALA A 55 0.17 -3.22 -18.45
C ALA A 55 -1.13 -2.51 -18.04
N CYS A 56 -1.17 -1.88 -16.87
CA CYS A 56 -2.34 -1.14 -16.38
C CYS A 56 -2.73 0.01 -17.34
N GLU A 57 -1.75 0.76 -17.83
CA GLU A 57 -2.00 1.84 -18.80
C GLU A 57 -2.57 1.31 -20.10
N SER A 58 -2.01 0.20 -20.62
CA SER A 58 -2.48 -0.46 -21.84
C SER A 58 -3.91 -0.98 -21.68
N ASP A 59 -4.19 -1.66 -20.57
CA ASP A 59 -5.51 -2.23 -20.28
C ASP A 59 -6.57 -1.14 -20.13
N LEU A 60 -6.26 -0.03 -19.47
CA LEU A 60 -7.17 1.11 -19.35
C LEU A 60 -7.51 1.72 -20.72
N LYS A 61 -6.52 1.86 -21.61
CA LYS A 61 -6.73 2.32 -23.00
C LYS A 61 -7.65 1.38 -23.79
N GLN A 62 -7.45 0.07 -23.64
CA GLN A 62 -8.27 -0.94 -24.30
C GLN A 62 -9.72 -0.94 -23.78
N VAL A 63 -9.91 -0.87 -22.47
CA VAL A 63 -11.24 -0.77 -21.84
C VAL A 63 -11.96 0.49 -22.31
N ARG A 64 -11.27 1.64 -22.34
CA ARG A 64 -11.82 2.90 -22.86
C ARG A 64 -12.27 2.79 -24.30
N LEU A 65 -11.47 2.17 -25.16
CA LEU A 65 -11.81 1.95 -26.57
C LEU A 65 -13.01 1.01 -26.71
N ALA A 66 -13.01 -0.11 -26.01
CA ALA A 66 -14.11 -1.08 -26.04
C ALA A 66 -15.45 -0.45 -25.62
N LEU A 67 -15.47 0.29 -24.51
CA LEU A 67 -16.67 0.96 -24.01
C LEU A 67 -17.21 2.03 -25.01
N ARG A 68 -16.30 2.73 -25.72
CA ARG A 68 -16.68 3.67 -26.78
C ARG A 68 -17.32 2.96 -27.98
N LEU A 69 -16.73 1.85 -28.44
CA LEU A 69 -17.22 1.10 -29.58
C LEU A 69 -18.55 0.41 -29.31
N MET A 70 -18.72 -0.13 -28.12
CA MET A 70 -19.95 -0.85 -27.71
C MET A 70 -21.11 0.10 -27.39
N GLY A 71 -20.88 1.39 -27.27
CA GLY A 71 -21.89 2.37 -26.87
C GLY A 71 -22.56 2.11 -25.51
N VAL A 72 -21.86 1.37 -24.63
CA VAL A 72 -22.40 0.91 -23.35
C VAL A 72 -22.63 2.09 -22.38
N LEU A 73 -21.73 3.07 -22.42
CA LEU A 73 -21.85 4.26 -21.59
C LEU A 73 -22.70 5.32 -22.31
N LYS A 74 -23.99 5.38 -21.95
CA LYS A 74 -24.93 6.42 -22.40
C LYS A 74 -24.74 7.74 -21.63
N ILE A 75 -23.49 8.14 -21.41
CA ILE A 75 -23.13 9.39 -20.74
C ILE A 75 -22.40 10.32 -21.70
N ASP A 76 -22.44 11.62 -21.43
CA ASP A 76 -21.75 12.61 -22.24
C ASP A 76 -20.25 12.32 -22.36
N ARG A 77 -19.66 12.60 -23.53
CA ARG A 77 -18.25 12.35 -23.82
C ARG A 77 -17.31 13.06 -22.82
N LYS A 78 -17.67 14.27 -22.42
CA LYS A 78 -16.88 15.04 -21.45
C LYS A 78 -16.83 14.36 -20.09
N LEU A 79 -17.96 13.81 -19.64
CA LEU A 79 -18.05 13.06 -18.39
C LEU A 79 -17.28 11.73 -18.48
N GLN A 80 -17.33 11.06 -19.65
CA GLN A 80 -16.51 9.85 -19.87
C GLN A 80 -15.02 10.17 -19.76
N ASP A 81 -14.56 11.23 -20.43
CA ASP A 81 -13.15 11.62 -20.40
C ASP A 81 -12.68 12.01 -19.00
N GLN A 82 -13.54 12.69 -18.21
CA GLN A 82 -13.27 13.01 -16.82
C GLN A 82 -13.17 11.76 -15.96
N LEU A 83 -14.11 10.81 -16.10
CA LEU A 83 -14.09 9.55 -15.37
C LEU A 83 -12.81 8.75 -15.65
N PHE A 84 -12.43 8.61 -16.92
CA PHE A 84 -11.20 7.89 -17.28
C PHE A 84 -9.94 8.61 -16.78
N LYS A 85 -9.94 9.93 -16.72
CA LYS A 85 -8.85 10.68 -16.14
C LYS A 85 -8.72 10.42 -14.62
N GLU A 86 -9.83 10.41 -13.89
CA GLU A 86 -9.85 10.10 -12.45
C GLU A 86 -9.38 8.67 -12.17
N ILE A 87 -9.81 7.69 -13.01
CA ILE A 87 -9.32 6.30 -12.91
C ILE A 87 -7.82 6.24 -13.16
N GLN A 88 -7.32 6.92 -14.18
CA GLN A 88 -5.89 6.98 -14.49
C GLN A 88 -5.09 7.56 -13.33
N GLU A 89 -5.51 8.71 -12.80
CA GLU A 89 -4.86 9.36 -11.66
C GLU A 89 -4.87 8.45 -10.41
N SER A 90 -5.95 7.70 -10.17
CA SER A 90 -6.04 6.73 -9.09
C SER A 90 -5.07 5.56 -9.28
N LEU A 91 -4.98 5.02 -10.51
CA LEU A 91 -4.01 3.96 -10.84
C LEU A 91 -2.56 4.44 -10.72
N ASP A 92 -2.26 5.64 -11.22
CA ASP A 92 -0.92 6.22 -11.13
C ASP A 92 -0.48 6.41 -9.67
N ASN A 93 -1.42 6.76 -8.78
CA ASN A 93 -1.16 6.84 -7.34
C ASN A 93 -0.90 5.47 -6.71
N GLU A 94 -1.69 4.44 -7.06
CA GLU A 94 -1.52 3.07 -6.57
C GLU A 94 -0.20 2.45 -7.06
N LEU A 95 0.21 2.79 -8.28
CA LEU A 95 1.46 2.32 -8.89
C LEU A 95 2.71 3.07 -8.41
N ASN A 96 2.55 4.06 -7.54
CA ASN A 96 3.67 4.87 -7.05
C ASN A 96 3.89 4.71 -5.55
N TYR A 97 4.81 3.84 -5.15
CA TYR A 97 5.14 3.62 -3.75
C TYR A 97 5.80 4.82 -3.05
N GLU A 98 6.27 5.83 -3.76
CA GLU A 98 6.72 7.08 -3.13
C GLU A 98 5.55 7.86 -2.54
N ILE A 99 4.37 7.81 -3.21
CA ILE A 99 3.13 8.41 -2.68
C ILE A 99 2.63 7.62 -1.47
N GLU A 100 2.66 6.28 -1.53
CA GLU A 100 2.31 5.43 -0.40
C GLU A 100 3.23 5.71 0.81
N ALA A 101 4.53 5.81 0.57
CA ALA A 101 5.51 6.17 1.60
C ALA A 101 5.22 7.52 2.27
N GLN A 102 4.88 8.54 1.48
CA GLN A 102 4.52 9.86 2.01
C GLN A 102 3.24 9.80 2.86
N ASN A 103 2.22 9.07 2.39
CA ASN A 103 0.96 8.91 3.12
C ASN A 103 1.16 8.16 4.44
N LEU A 104 1.99 7.10 4.44
CA LEU A 104 2.35 6.37 5.67
C LEU A 104 3.07 7.26 6.68
N GLU A 105 4.02 8.09 6.26
CA GLU A 105 4.73 9.02 7.14
C GLU A 105 3.78 10.07 7.75
N ILE A 106 2.83 10.59 6.96
CA ILE A 106 1.80 11.53 7.43
C ILE A 106 0.90 10.84 8.47
N ALA A 107 0.38 9.65 8.16
CA ALA A 107 -0.46 8.88 9.07
C ALA A 107 0.29 8.52 10.36
N ARG A 108 1.55 8.08 10.24
CA ARG A 108 2.42 7.74 11.37
C ARG A 108 2.61 8.93 12.30
N THR A 109 2.98 10.08 11.77
CA THR A 109 3.18 11.31 12.55
C THR A 109 1.88 11.71 13.26
N PHE A 110 0.75 11.63 12.58
CA PHE A 110 -0.56 11.96 13.12
C PHE A 110 -0.95 11.04 14.28
N HIS A 111 -0.91 9.72 14.09
CA HIS A 111 -1.33 8.76 15.11
C HIS A 111 -0.39 8.67 16.30
N GLN A 112 0.92 8.84 16.11
CA GLN A 112 1.88 8.86 17.23
C GLN A 112 1.55 9.89 18.31
N THR A 113 0.90 10.99 17.94
CA THR A 113 0.50 12.04 18.88
C THR A 113 -0.84 11.78 19.56
N LEU A 114 -1.67 10.89 19.01
CA LEU A 114 -3.05 10.67 19.45
C LEU A 114 -3.27 9.38 20.25
N ASP A 115 -2.73 8.28 19.78
CA ASP A 115 -2.83 6.97 20.43
C ASP A 115 -1.60 6.12 20.13
N SER A 116 -0.73 5.93 21.12
CA SER A 116 0.51 5.15 21.00
C SER A 116 0.29 3.66 20.71
N LYS A 117 -0.95 3.17 20.79
CA LYS A 117 -1.30 1.79 20.46
C LYS A 117 -1.67 1.60 18.99
N ILE A 118 -1.78 2.69 18.23
CA ILE A 118 -1.91 2.64 16.78
C ILE A 118 -0.50 2.67 16.21
N ILE A 119 -0.11 1.57 15.60
CA ILE A 119 1.23 1.42 15.01
C ILE A 119 1.09 1.53 13.50
N ILE A 120 1.71 2.55 12.94
CA ILE A 120 1.90 2.69 11.49
C ILE A 120 3.35 2.34 11.18
N PRO A 121 3.62 1.41 10.25
CA PRO A 121 4.97 1.00 9.93
C PRO A 121 5.87 2.18 9.51
N GLN A 122 7.12 2.12 9.93
CA GLN A 122 8.13 3.10 9.53
C GLN A 122 8.57 2.84 8.10
N VAL A 123 8.67 3.90 7.29
CA VAL A 123 9.22 3.84 5.94
C VAL A 123 10.74 3.98 5.98
N TYR A 124 11.46 3.12 5.27
CA TYR A 124 12.91 3.21 5.06
C TYR A 124 13.20 3.77 3.65
N LYS A 125 13.26 5.09 3.54
CA LYS A 125 13.38 5.79 2.24
C LYS A 125 14.62 5.39 1.44
N ASP A 126 15.76 5.19 2.09
CA ASP A 126 17.01 4.79 1.45
C ASP A 126 16.94 3.37 0.83
N TYR A 127 15.92 2.60 1.18
CA TYR A 127 15.63 1.25 0.71
C TYR A 127 14.32 1.17 -0.08
N SER A 128 13.83 2.32 -0.53
CA SER A 128 12.56 2.45 -1.25
C SER A 128 12.75 3.22 -2.55
N SER A 129 11.87 2.99 -3.51
CA SER A 129 11.79 3.69 -4.80
C SER A 129 10.34 3.77 -5.25
N ARG A 130 10.10 4.25 -6.46
CA ARG A 130 8.75 4.25 -7.05
C ARG A 130 8.09 2.86 -7.06
N HIS A 131 8.86 1.77 -7.23
CA HIS A 131 8.36 0.40 -7.35
C HIS A 131 8.75 -0.52 -6.19
N ILE A 132 9.49 0.01 -5.21
CA ILE A 132 9.93 -0.71 -4.02
C ILE A 132 9.55 0.09 -2.78
N LEU A 133 8.84 -0.54 -1.83
CA LEU A 133 8.51 0.08 -0.55
C LEU A 133 9.02 -0.80 0.58
N THR A 134 9.96 -0.26 1.36
CA THR A 134 10.55 -0.94 2.52
C THR A 134 9.99 -0.34 3.80
N LEU A 135 9.38 -1.20 4.61
CA LEU A 135 8.69 -0.85 5.85
C LEU A 135 9.25 -1.66 7.03
N SER A 136 9.13 -1.14 8.25
CA SER A 136 9.36 -1.94 9.44
C SER A 136 8.45 -3.17 9.45
N LEU A 137 8.99 -4.32 9.87
CA LEU A 137 8.17 -5.51 10.13
C LEU A 137 7.52 -5.36 11.49
N GLU A 138 6.23 -5.10 11.50
CA GLU A 138 5.44 -5.08 12.71
C GLU A 138 4.94 -6.48 13.06
N GLN A 139 4.87 -6.78 14.35
CA GLN A 139 4.35 -8.05 14.86
C GLN A 139 2.91 -7.85 15.32
N GLY A 140 2.05 -8.75 14.94
CA GLY A 140 0.65 -8.71 15.32
C GLY A 140 -0.12 -9.92 14.79
N GLU A 141 -1.36 -10.04 15.22
CA GLU A 141 -2.31 -10.99 14.68
C GLU A 141 -3.23 -10.27 13.69
N SER A 142 -3.72 -11.00 12.68
CA SER A 142 -4.70 -10.41 11.76
C SER A 142 -5.99 -10.06 12.50
N ILE A 143 -6.69 -9.02 12.06
CA ILE A 143 -7.97 -8.63 12.66
C ILE A 143 -9.02 -9.75 12.63
N GLU A 144 -8.89 -10.72 11.72
CA GLU A 144 -9.77 -11.87 11.63
C GLU A 144 -9.68 -12.76 12.88
N THR A 145 -8.50 -12.84 13.51
CA THR A 145 -8.31 -13.60 14.75
C THR A 145 -9.05 -12.97 15.92
N ALA A 146 -9.41 -11.70 15.84
CA ALA A 146 -10.17 -11.00 16.88
C ALA A 146 -11.56 -11.65 17.13
N SER A 147 -12.08 -12.42 16.17
CA SER A 147 -13.33 -13.20 16.38
C SER A 147 -13.22 -14.18 17.56
N THR A 148 -12.01 -14.65 17.88
CA THR A 148 -11.72 -15.59 18.97
C THR A 148 -11.49 -14.90 20.32
N TRP A 149 -11.36 -13.57 20.33
CA TRP A 149 -11.06 -12.80 21.54
C TRP A 149 -12.31 -12.60 22.43
N SER A 150 -12.09 -12.22 23.68
CA SER A 150 -13.19 -11.86 24.58
C SER A 150 -14.01 -10.69 24.03
N GLN A 151 -15.28 -10.59 24.45
CA GLN A 151 -16.16 -9.50 23.99
C GLN A 151 -15.58 -8.12 24.33
N ASP A 152 -14.94 -7.98 25.50
CA ASP A 152 -14.35 -6.68 25.92
C ASP A 152 -13.17 -6.30 25.04
N MET A 153 -12.30 -7.23 24.66
CA MET A 153 -11.19 -6.99 23.75
C MET A 153 -11.69 -6.61 22.35
N ARG A 154 -12.72 -7.31 21.85
CA ARG A 154 -13.34 -6.97 20.55
C ARG A 154 -13.95 -5.57 20.55
N ASN A 155 -14.65 -5.22 21.65
CA ASN A 155 -15.25 -3.90 21.80
C ASN A 155 -14.19 -2.81 21.87
N GLU A 156 -13.06 -3.07 22.54
CA GLU A 156 -11.95 -2.10 22.61
C GLU A 156 -11.27 -1.93 21.26
N LEU A 157 -11.02 -3.01 20.54
CA LEU A 157 -10.49 -2.95 19.17
C LEU A 157 -11.42 -2.15 18.25
N GLY A 158 -12.72 -2.47 18.26
CA GLY A 158 -13.71 -1.78 17.43
C GLY A 158 -13.79 -0.28 17.73
N ARG A 159 -13.78 0.09 19.02
CA ARG A 159 -13.77 1.51 19.45
C ARG A 159 -12.50 2.24 18.95
N ARG A 160 -11.34 1.58 19.01
CA ARG A 160 -10.08 2.14 18.59
C ARG A 160 -10.03 2.34 17.08
N LEU A 161 -10.40 1.33 16.30
CA LEU A 161 -10.50 1.43 14.85
C LEU A 161 -11.46 2.52 14.42
N PHE A 162 -12.67 2.54 15.00
CA PHE A 162 -13.66 3.57 14.68
C PHE A 162 -13.13 4.99 14.99
N ARG A 163 -12.45 5.15 16.13
CA ARG A 163 -11.84 6.43 16.51
C ARG A 163 -10.71 6.81 15.56
N ALA A 164 -9.82 5.88 15.21
CA ALA A 164 -8.72 6.14 14.30
C ALA A 164 -9.22 6.61 12.94
N ILE A 165 -10.14 5.86 12.32
CA ILE A 165 -10.74 6.23 11.04
C ILE A 165 -11.47 7.58 11.13
N GLY A 166 -12.24 7.81 12.19
CA GLY A 166 -12.90 9.09 12.41
C GLY A 166 -11.92 10.25 12.52
N GLN A 167 -10.81 10.05 13.22
CA GLN A 167 -9.75 11.06 13.32
C GLN A 167 -9.07 11.35 11.99
N GLU A 168 -8.81 10.33 11.18
CA GLU A 168 -8.27 10.51 9.82
C GLU A 168 -9.22 11.32 8.94
N ILE A 169 -10.51 10.99 8.94
CA ILE A 169 -11.51 11.69 8.14
C ILE A 169 -11.68 13.15 8.59
N PHE A 170 -11.87 13.39 9.89
CA PHE A 170 -12.30 14.70 10.38
C PHE A 170 -11.14 15.65 10.68
N TYR A 171 -9.99 15.13 11.10
CA TYR A 171 -8.85 15.98 11.51
C TYR A 171 -7.70 15.92 10.49
N LEU A 172 -7.27 14.72 10.08
CA LEU A 172 -6.20 14.56 9.10
C LEU A 172 -6.65 14.95 7.68
N LYS A 173 -7.98 14.84 7.38
CA LYS A 173 -8.56 15.05 6.05
C LYS A 173 -8.00 14.09 4.98
N ARG A 174 -7.49 12.96 5.41
CA ARG A 174 -6.99 11.86 4.60
C ARG A 174 -7.33 10.56 5.32
N PHE A 175 -7.69 9.53 4.59
CA PHE A 175 -7.97 8.21 5.16
C PHE A 175 -7.75 7.14 4.12
N HIS A 176 -7.50 5.92 4.58
CA HIS A 176 -7.38 4.76 3.71
C HIS A 176 -8.77 4.37 3.19
N CYS A 177 -8.93 4.37 1.85
CA CYS A 177 -10.24 4.14 1.22
C CYS A 177 -10.62 2.66 1.09
N ASP A 178 -9.71 1.74 1.41
CA ASP A 178 -9.96 0.30 1.38
C ASP A 178 -9.93 -0.29 2.79
N PRO A 179 -11.09 -0.37 3.49
CA PRO A 179 -11.19 -0.88 4.86
C PRO A 179 -11.19 -2.43 4.91
N HIS A 180 -10.51 -3.09 3.99
CA HIS A 180 -10.39 -4.55 3.99
C HIS A 180 -9.63 -5.02 5.25
N PRO A 181 -10.09 -6.10 5.93
CA PRO A 181 -9.42 -6.62 7.14
C PRO A 181 -7.92 -6.92 6.99
N GLY A 182 -7.47 -7.25 5.79
CA GLY A 182 -6.05 -7.49 5.50
C GLY A 182 -5.16 -6.24 5.54
N ASN A 183 -5.74 -5.05 5.73
CA ASN A 183 -5.01 -3.78 5.86
C ASN A 183 -4.84 -3.34 7.33
N PHE A 184 -5.26 -4.18 8.30
CA PHE A 184 -5.18 -3.91 9.74
C PHE A 184 -4.53 -5.06 10.51
#